data_3a3e20928f207b543befb40bd3f9b163
#
_entry.id   3a3e20928f207b543befb40bd3f9b163
#
_cell.length_a   1.000
_cell.length_b   1.000
_cell.length_c   1.000
_cell.angle_alpha   90.00
_cell.angle_beta   90.00
_cell.angle_gamma   90.00
#
_symmetry.space_group_name_H-M   'P 1'
#
loop_
_entity.id
_entity.type
_entity.pdbx_description
1 polymer ?
#
loop_
_entity_poly.entity_id
_entity_poly.type
_entity_poly.pdbx_seq_one_letter_code
_entity_poly.pdbx_strand_id
1 'polypeptide(L)'
;MPRTMNRRDFVASTVGTGLTAALPSQAFGKAPAILRQNAVQPVVVSSSNGNLVRNGGPLTCVETAFEMMTSGSDVLEALITGVNIVELDPEDASVGYGGRPNADGIVQLDSCCMHGPLKRAGGVAALEGVRTPSSVAKKVANLTDHHLLVGAGAQSFARNMGFTIEDNLNTDRSRQMWLEWKRRTDPGHYLDPAREIAQADRAGLDMVADGLISEDELYGTINCDGINASGDICGVTTTSGLAWKIPGRVGDSPILGAGLYVDNNVGAAGSTGRGEANLYNLTSFLVVEEMRRGRHPKDAGLEGLRRIQANTIERRLLNSRNLPNFGVTFYILDKHGQYAGVSMYAGMNSRYAVCTENGAELVPLEPLLEGSPSD
;
A
#
# COMPACT_ATOMS: atom_id res chain seq x y z
N MET A 1 -19.92 26.57 58.49
CA MET A 1 -19.79 25.68 57.32
C MET A 1 -20.90 26.02 56.33
N PRO A 2 -20.64 26.48 55.13
CA PRO A 2 -21.67 26.81 54.16
C PRO A 2 -22.24 25.52 53.55
N ARG A 3 -23.57 25.41 53.51
CA ARG A 3 -24.31 24.32 52.88
C ARG A 3 -24.19 24.41 51.35
N THR A 4 -23.74 23.36 50.72
CA THR A 4 -23.72 23.23 49.26
C THR A 4 -25.17 23.01 48.77
N MET A 5 -25.65 23.90 47.92
CA MET A 5 -26.93 23.81 47.22
C MET A 5 -26.85 22.71 46.13
N ASN A 6 -27.86 21.86 46.08
CA ASN A 6 -27.93 20.83 45.06
C ASN A 6 -28.77 21.31 43.86
N ARG A 7 -28.71 20.57 42.73
CA ARG A 7 -29.36 20.93 41.45
C ARG A 7 -30.90 21.09 41.53
N ARG A 8 -31.56 20.50 42.50
CA ARG A 8 -33.02 20.62 42.68
C ARG A 8 -33.41 21.92 43.37
N ASP A 9 -32.57 22.46 44.26
CA ASP A 9 -32.81 23.69 44.97
C ASP A 9 -32.66 24.93 44.08
N PHE A 10 -31.88 24.81 42.98
CA PHE A 10 -31.73 25.87 41.98
C PHE A 10 -32.97 26.05 41.08
N VAL A 11 -33.72 24.99 40.80
CA VAL A 11 -34.93 25.05 39.97
C VAL A 11 -36.14 25.57 40.72
N ALA A 12 -36.20 25.42 42.06
CA ALA A 12 -37.33 25.84 42.88
C ALA A 12 -37.34 27.33 43.24
N SER A 13 -36.21 28.05 43.08
CA SER A 13 -36.11 29.47 43.49
C SER A 13 -36.41 30.49 42.37
N THR A 14 -36.81 30.03 41.20
CA THR A 14 -37.11 30.90 40.03
C THR A 14 -38.61 31.03 39.69
N VAL A 15 -39.53 30.56 40.55
CA VAL A 15 -40.97 30.73 40.35
C VAL A 15 -41.54 31.62 41.46
N GLY A 16 -41.56 32.90 41.19
CA GLY A 16 -42.31 33.82 42.06
C GLY A 16 -41.86 35.27 41.97
N THR A 17 -42.14 35.96 40.90
CA THR A 17 -42.61 37.36 40.89
C THR A 17 -43.12 37.69 39.47
N GLY A 18 -44.41 37.90 39.37
CA GLY A 18 -45.06 38.31 38.13
C GLY A 18 -44.74 39.75 37.76
N LEU A 19 -44.33 39.94 36.54
CA LEU A 19 -44.46 41.22 35.78
C LEU A 19 -44.77 40.85 34.32
N THR A 20 -46.02 41.09 33.94
CA THR A 20 -46.49 41.02 32.56
C THR A 20 -45.83 42.13 31.75
N ALA A 21 -44.80 41.83 31.04
CA ALA A 21 -44.30 42.66 29.93
C ALA A 21 -44.45 41.84 28.62
N ALA A 22 -45.25 42.32 27.72
CA ALA A 22 -45.39 41.76 26.36
C ALA A 22 -44.05 41.76 25.69
N LEU A 23 -43.43 40.60 25.51
CA LEU A 23 -42.24 40.43 24.67
C LEU A 23 -42.67 40.02 23.25
N PRO A 24 -42.04 40.56 22.20
CA PRO A 24 -42.34 40.20 20.83
C PRO A 24 -41.96 38.72 20.61
N SER A 25 -42.85 38.01 19.94
CA SER A 25 -42.72 36.61 19.54
C SER A 25 -41.67 36.43 18.41
N GLN A 26 -40.40 36.54 18.73
CA GLN A 26 -39.31 36.08 17.85
C GLN A 26 -38.03 35.79 18.64
N ALA A 27 -37.97 34.65 19.26
CA ALA A 27 -36.73 34.05 19.69
C ALA A 27 -36.88 32.52 19.94
N PHE A 28 -37.43 31.84 18.96
CA PHE A 28 -37.07 30.42 18.87
C PHE A 28 -35.66 30.40 18.31
N GLY A 29 -34.68 30.16 19.20
CA GLY A 29 -33.31 29.95 18.83
C GLY A 29 -33.23 28.91 17.70
N LYS A 30 -32.64 29.29 16.58
CA LYS A 30 -32.29 28.30 15.57
C LYS A 30 -31.56 27.16 16.26
N ALA A 31 -32.05 25.95 16.11
CA ALA A 31 -31.31 24.76 16.52
C ALA A 31 -29.87 24.91 16.00
N PRO A 32 -28.86 24.52 16.80
CA PRO A 32 -27.49 24.60 16.34
C PRO A 32 -27.42 23.89 14.99
N ALA A 33 -27.00 24.63 13.96
CA ALA A 33 -26.73 24.03 12.67
C ALA A 33 -25.65 23.00 12.92
N ILE A 34 -25.99 21.72 12.77
CA ILE A 34 -24.98 20.66 12.66
C ILE A 34 -24.25 21.04 11.38
N LEU A 35 -23.09 21.68 11.50
CA LEU A 35 -22.13 21.77 10.43
C LEU A 35 -21.73 20.31 10.15
N ARG A 36 -22.41 19.66 9.22
CA ARG A 36 -21.86 18.48 8.58
C ARG A 36 -20.56 18.97 7.95
N GLN A 37 -19.44 18.58 8.53
CA GLN A 37 -18.19 18.58 7.78
C GLN A 37 -18.52 18.03 6.40
N ASN A 38 -18.15 18.70 5.33
CA ASN A 38 -18.37 18.18 3.98
C ASN A 38 -17.87 16.74 3.98
N ALA A 39 -18.78 15.79 3.77
CA ALA A 39 -18.42 14.37 3.76
C ALA A 39 -17.35 14.20 2.69
N VAL A 40 -16.26 13.55 3.05
CA VAL A 40 -15.21 13.22 2.09
C VAL A 40 -15.81 12.25 1.09
N GLN A 41 -15.55 12.45 -0.20
CA GLN A 41 -15.94 11.47 -1.20
C GLN A 41 -15.08 10.21 -1.02
N PRO A 42 -15.69 9.04 -0.79
CA PRO A 42 -14.93 7.80 -0.66
C PRO A 42 -14.13 7.51 -1.92
N VAL A 43 -12.90 7.07 -1.74
CA VAL A 43 -12.06 6.64 -2.87
C VAL A 43 -11.11 5.53 -2.43
N VAL A 44 -10.84 4.61 -3.34
CA VAL A 44 -9.80 3.59 -3.24
C VAL A 44 -8.80 3.82 -4.35
N VAL A 45 -7.50 3.86 -4.01
CA VAL A 45 -6.38 4.02 -4.96
C VAL A 45 -5.47 2.82 -4.85
N SER A 46 -5.04 2.27 -5.97
CA SER A 46 -4.18 1.07 -5.99
C SER A 46 -3.22 1.08 -7.19
N SER A 47 -2.21 0.23 -7.16
CA SER A 47 -1.48 -0.16 -8.37
C SER A 47 -2.42 -0.78 -9.40
N SER A 48 -2.00 -0.84 -10.68
CA SER A 48 -2.87 -1.26 -11.79
C SER A 48 -3.48 -2.66 -11.62
N ASN A 49 -2.73 -3.61 -11.02
CA ASN A 49 -3.22 -4.96 -10.74
C ASN A 49 -4.44 -4.98 -9.81
N GLY A 50 -4.63 -3.95 -9.00
CA GLY A 50 -5.85 -3.77 -8.20
C GLY A 50 -7.15 -3.61 -9.00
N ASN A 51 -7.08 -3.31 -10.31
CA ASN A 51 -8.24 -3.26 -11.21
C ASN A 51 -8.11 -4.18 -12.44
N LEU A 52 -7.07 -4.97 -12.53
CA LEU A 52 -6.89 -5.92 -13.65
C LEU A 52 -7.23 -7.36 -13.26
N VAL A 53 -7.06 -7.70 -11.99
CA VAL A 53 -7.19 -9.07 -11.47
C VAL A 53 -8.57 -9.27 -10.82
N ARG A 54 -9.24 -10.38 -11.16
CA ARG A 54 -10.55 -10.77 -10.60
C ARG A 54 -10.54 -12.15 -9.95
N ASN A 55 -9.50 -12.94 -10.15
CA ASN A 55 -9.37 -14.31 -9.64
C ASN A 55 -10.65 -15.16 -9.86
N GLY A 56 -11.23 -15.06 -11.05
CA GLY A 56 -12.47 -15.75 -11.42
C GLY A 56 -13.77 -15.19 -10.79
N GLY A 57 -13.66 -14.13 -9.96
CA GLY A 57 -14.79 -13.46 -9.34
C GLY A 57 -15.40 -12.33 -10.19
N PRO A 58 -16.51 -11.72 -9.74
CA PRO A 58 -17.16 -10.61 -10.44
C PRO A 58 -16.44 -9.27 -10.27
N LEU A 59 -15.77 -9.05 -9.14
CA LEU A 59 -15.18 -7.78 -8.73
C LEU A 59 -13.66 -7.85 -8.68
N THR A 60 -13.03 -6.71 -8.93
CA THR A 60 -11.58 -6.48 -8.73
C THR A 60 -11.28 -6.10 -7.28
N CYS A 61 -9.98 -5.96 -6.94
CA CYS A 61 -9.54 -5.49 -5.63
C CYS A 61 -10.17 -4.15 -5.26
N VAL A 62 -10.05 -3.12 -6.13
CA VAL A 62 -10.54 -1.78 -5.83
C VAL A 62 -12.06 -1.71 -5.78
N GLU A 63 -12.78 -2.48 -6.60
CA GLU A 63 -14.25 -2.59 -6.58
C GLU A 63 -14.72 -3.22 -5.26
N THR A 64 -14.13 -4.33 -4.86
CA THR A 64 -14.46 -5.02 -3.60
C THR A 64 -14.20 -4.12 -2.39
N ALA A 65 -13.02 -3.49 -2.34
CA ALA A 65 -12.67 -2.58 -1.26
C ALA A 65 -13.64 -1.40 -1.18
N PHE A 66 -13.98 -0.79 -2.30
CA PHE A 66 -14.90 0.33 -2.36
C PHE A 66 -16.33 -0.06 -1.92
N GLU A 67 -16.88 -1.17 -2.43
CA GLU A 67 -18.21 -1.65 -2.04
C GLU A 67 -18.29 -1.97 -0.55
N MET A 68 -17.31 -2.68 0.01
CA MET A 68 -17.27 -2.99 1.43
C MET A 68 -17.17 -1.75 2.29
N MET A 69 -16.26 -0.83 1.96
CA MET A 69 -16.04 0.40 2.70
C MET A 69 -17.27 1.31 2.70
N THR A 70 -17.94 1.47 1.55
CA THR A 70 -19.15 2.30 1.43
C THR A 70 -20.39 1.63 2.03
N SER A 71 -20.38 0.30 2.18
CA SER A 71 -21.41 -0.46 2.90
C SER A 71 -21.21 -0.46 4.43
N GLY A 72 -20.18 0.22 4.96
CA GLY A 72 -19.95 0.42 6.39
C GLY A 72 -18.95 -0.56 7.02
N SER A 73 -18.22 -1.34 6.23
CA SER A 73 -17.08 -2.12 6.73
C SER A 73 -15.94 -1.21 7.15
N ASP A 74 -15.12 -1.69 8.09
CA ASP A 74 -13.84 -1.05 8.42
C ASP A 74 -12.97 -0.91 7.16
N VAL A 75 -12.31 0.26 7.01
CA VAL A 75 -11.54 0.57 5.79
C VAL A 75 -10.41 -0.43 5.59
N LEU A 76 -9.64 -0.77 6.65
CA LEU A 76 -8.55 -1.72 6.51
C LEU A 76 -9.06 -3.13 6.18
N GLU A 77 -10.19 -3.55 6.77
CA GLU A 77 -10.83 -4.82 6.45
C GLU A 77 -11.20 -4.90 4.96
N ALA A 78 -11.80 -3.83 4.45
CA ALA A 78 -12.20 -3.72 3.05
C ALA A 78 -10.98 -3.82 2.10
N LEU A 79 -9.92 -3.07 2.39
CA LEU A 79 -8.68 -3.09 1.59
C LEU A 79 -8.00 -4.47 1.61
N ILE A 80 -7.89 -5.11 2.78
CA ILE A 80 -7.30 -6.46 2.92
C ILE A 80 -8.12 -7.49 2.13
N THR A 81 -9.45 -7.42 2.21
CA THR A 81 -10.32 -8.33 1.43
C THR A 81 -10.13 -8.11 -0.08
N GLY A 82 -9.97 -6.86 -0.50
CA GLY A 82 -9.68 -6.53 -1.90
C GLY A 82 -8.34 -7.10 -2.37
N VAL A 83 -7.23 -6.83 -1.66
CA VAL A 83 -5.91 -7.32 -2.07
C VAL A 83 -5.78 -8.84 -2.01
N ASN A 84 -6.58 -9.53 -1.16
CA ASN A 84 -6.60 -10.99 -1.13
C ASN A 84 -7.08 -11.60 -2.47
N ILE A 85 -7.87 -10.88 -3.27
CA ILE A 85 -8.24 -11.33 -4.62
C ILE A 85 -6.98 -11.52 -5.47
N VAL A 86 -6.04 -10.57 -5.42
CA VAL A 86 -4.78 -10.62 -6.16
C VAL A 86 -3.79 -11.61 -5.52
N GLU A 87 -3.69 -11.64 -4.18
CA GLU A 87 -2.82 -12.57 -3.46
C GLU A 87 -3.19 -14.06 -3.70
N LEU A 88 -4.44 -14.34 -4.03
CA LEU A 88 -4.94 -15.69 -4.26
C LEU A 88 -4.97 -16.07 -5.73
N ASP A 89 -4.71 -15.15 -6.65
CA ASP A 89 -4.78 -15.42 -8.10
C ASP A 89 -3.49 -16.13 -8.56
N PRO A 90 -3.57 -17.39 -9.04
CA PRO A 90 -2.41 -18.12 -9.51
C PRO A 90 -1.76 -17.54 -10.78
N GLU A 91 -2.49 -16.66 -11.49
CA GLU A 91 -1.99 -16.01 -12.71
C GLU A 91 -1.24 -14.70 -12.42
N ASP A 92 -1.43 -14.09 -11.24
CA ASP A 92 -0.63 -12.96 -10.82
C ASP A 92 0.66 -13.46 -10.14
N ALA A 93 1.79 -13.29 -10.81
CA ALA A 93 3.08 -13.71 -10.29
C ALA A 93 3.78 -12.64 -9.44
N SER A 94 3.10 -11.55 -9.11
CA SER A 94 3.69 -10.41 -8.41
C SER A 94 3.51 -10.47 -6.90
N VAL A 95 2.46 -11.14 -6.42
CA VAL A 95 2.09 -11.21 -5.00
C VAL A 95 1.57 -12.61 -4.63
N GLY A 96 1.53 -12.94 -3.36
CA GLY A 96 0.79 -14.09 -2.82
C GLY A 96 1.11 -15.45 -3.46
N TYR A 97 0.05 -16.20 -3.75
CA TYR A 97 0.12 -17.53 -4.36
C TYR A 97 0.61 -17.45 -5.81
N GLY A 98 1.64 -18.19 -6.14
CA GLY A 98 2.28 -18.12 -7.46
C GLY A 98 3.25 -16.95 -7.64
N GLY A 99 3.49 -16.16 -6.59
CA GLY A 99 4.47 -15.10 -6.59
C GLY A 99 5.86 -15.56 -6.98
N ARG A 100 6.69 -14.65 -7.52
CA ARG A 100 8.05 -14.98 -7.97
C ARG A 100 8.89 -15.50 -6.80
N PRO A 101 9.49 -16.69 -6.94
CA PRO A 101 10.32 -17.25 -5.90
C PRO A 101 11.67 -16.51 -5.79
N ASN A 102 12.36 -16.73 -4.70
CA ASN A 102 13.74 -16.35 -4.49
C ASN A 102 14.71 -17.20 -5.34
N ALA A 103 16.03 -16.96 -5.24
CA ALA A 103 17.04 -17.67 -6.00
C ALA A 103 17.07 -19.19 -5.76
N ASP A 104 16.55 -19.66 -4.62
CA ASP A 104 16.45 -21.08 -4.27
C ASP A 104 15.10 -21.71 -4.70
N GLY A 105 14.22 -20.95 -5.36
CA GLY A 105 12.93 -21.42 -5.84
C GLY A 105 11.83 -21.41 -4.78
N ILE A 106 12.01 -20.68 -3.68
CA ILE A 106 11.06 -20.58 -2.57
C ILE A 106 10.34 -19.23 -2.65
N VAL A 107 9.00 -19.25 -2.61
CA VAL A 107 8.20 -18.03 -2.56
C VAL A 107 8.25 -17.46 -1.14
N GLN A 108 8.83 -16.27 -1.01
CA GLN A 108 8.91 -15.50 0.24
C GLN A 108 8.15 -14.18 0.06
N LEU A 109 7.17 -13.95 0.93
CA LEU A 109 6.19 -12.87 0.82
C LEU A 109 6.41 -11.81 1.88
N ASP A 110 6.20 -10.55 1.49
CA ASP A 110 6.28 -9.39 2.35
C ASP A 110 4.95 -8.65 2.32
N SER A 111 4.51 -8.08 3.45
CA SER A 111 3.33 -7.21 3.49
C SER A 111 3.37 -6.30 4.70
N CYS A 112 2.80 -5.11 4.57
CA CYS A 112 2.40 -4.31 5.73
C CYS A 112 1.02 -3.68 5.52
N CYS A 113 0.39 -3.33 6.64
CA CYS A 113 -0.84 -2.56 6.66
C CYS A 113 -0.81 -1.51 7.76
N MET A 114 -1.52 -0.41 7.54
CA MET A 114 -1.67 0.68 8.50
C MET A 114 -3.12 1.09 8.64
N HIS A 115 -3.58 1.17 9.89
CA HIS A 115 -4.91 1.64 10.25
C HIS A 115 -4.81 3.06 10.82
N GLY A 116 -5.08 4.07 9.98
CA GLY A 116 -4.88 5.48 10.34
C GLY A 116 -5.66 5.93 11.57
N PRO A 117 -6.99 5.67 11.69
CA PRO A 117 -7.78 6.06 12.87
C PRO A 117 -7.26 5.49 14.19
N LEU A 118 -6.85 4.22 14.20
CA LEU A 118 -6.34 3.54 15.40
C LEU A 118 -4.83 3.74 15.62
N LYS A 119 -4.11 4.34 14.67
CA LYS A 119 -2.65 4.49 14.66
C LYS A 119 -1.93 3.15 14.91
N ARG A 120 -2.45 2.09 14.29
CA ARG A 120 -1.92 0.73 14.36
C ARG A 120 -1.29 0.35 13.03
N ALA A 121 -0.26 -0.46 13.11
CA ALA A 121 0.40 -1.01 11.95
C ALA A 121 0.88 -2.42 12.23
N GLY A 122 0.97 -3.23 11.18
CA GLY A 122 1.53 -4.56 11.27
C GLY A 122 2.13 -4.98 9.94
N GLY A 123 3.16 -5.81 10.00
CA GLY A 123 3.82 -6.31 8.81
C GLY A 123 4.39 -7.70 9.03
N VAL A 124 4.64 -8.37 7.91
CA VAL A 124 5.38 -9.62 7.83
C VAL A 124 6.37 -9.52 6.68
N ALA A 125 7.53 -10.16 6.85
CA ALA A 125 8.56 -10.16 5.82
C ALA A 125 9.20 -11.54 5.70
N ALA A 126 9.63 -11.90 4.49
CA ALA A 126 10.16 -13.22 4.16
C ALA A 126 9.27 -14.35 4.70
N LEU A 127 7.94 -14.15 4.65
CA LEU A 127 6.96 -15.14 5.11
C LEU A 127 6.82 -16.25 4.05
N GLU A 128 6.91 -17.48 4.47
CA GLU A 128 6.77 -18.66 3.62
C GLU A 128 5.49 -19.43 3.94
N GLY A 129 4.89 -20.07 2.92
CA GLY A 129 3.80 -21.02 3.08
C GLY A 129 2.42 -20.43 3.38
N VAL A 130 2.23 -19.11 3.35
CA VAL A 130 0.92 -18.48 3.55
C VAL A 130 0.56 -17.62 2.33
N ARG A 131 -0.57 -17.94 1.67
CA ARG A 131 -0.99 -17.27 0.43
C ARG A 131 -1.34 -15.79 0.62
N THR A 132 -1.80 -15.41 1.82
CA THR A 132 -2.34 -14.07 2.12
C THR A 132 -1.51 -13.37 3.21
N PRO A 133 -0.28 -12.90 2.90
CA PRO A 133 0.58 -12.23 3.87
C PRO A 133 -0.06 -10.95 4.44
N SER A 134 -0.91 -10.24 3.69
CA SER A 134 -1.63 -9.06 4.16
C SER A 134 -2.59 -9.38 5.32
N SER A 135 -3.24 -10.53 5.27
CA SER A 135 -4.10 -11.02 6.36
C SER A 135 -3.30 -11.34 7.63
N VAL A 136 -2.07 -11.86 7.49
CA VAL A 136 -1.17 -12.09 8.62
C VAL A 136 -0.69 -10.75 9.19
N ALA A 137 -0.29 -9.80 8.34
CA ALA A 137 0.11 -8.45 8.73
C ALA A 137 -0.99 -7.76 9.57
N LYS A 138 -2.26 -7.88 9.16
CA LYS A 138 -3.42 -7.39 9.94
C LYS A 138 -3.52 -8.07 11.32
N LYS A 139 -3.25 -9.36 11.43
CA LYS A 139 -3.24 -10.05 12.73
C LYS A 139 -2.11 -9.53 13.62
N VAL A 140 -0.92 -9.24 13.07
CA VAL A 140 0.17 -8.60 13.81
C VAL A 140 -0.29 -7.25 14.37
N ALA A 141 -0.89 -6.39 13.51
CA ALA A 141 -1.40 -5.08 13.92
C ALA A 141 -2.46 -5.12 15.02
N ASN A 142 -3.35 -6.13 14.98
CA ASN A 142 -4.52 -6.17 15.87
C ASN A 142 -4.28 -6.92 17.17
N LEU A 143 -3.35 -7.89 17.19
CA LEU A 143 -3.23 -8.85 18.30
C LEU A 143 -1.89 -8.78 19.03
N THR A 144 -0.97 -7.90 18.60
CA THR A 144 0.35 -7.75 19.22
C THR A 144 0.74 -6.29 19.39
N ASP A 145 1.79 -6.03 20.17
CA ASP A 145 2.45 -4.72 20.29
C ASP A 145 3.62 -4.58 19.30
N HIS A 146 3.79 -5.56 18.40
CA HIS A 146 4.86 -5.56 17.40
C HIS A 146 4.36 -4.97 16.08
N HIS A 147 5.27 -4.36 15.31
CA HIS A 147 4.96 -3.86 13.98
C HIS A 147 5.45 -4.77 12.86
N LEU A 148 6.43 -5.64 13.11
CA LEU A 148 7.00 -6.48 12.06
C LEU A 148 7.47 -7.83 12.62
N LEU A 149 7.00 -8.91 12.01
CA LEU A 149 7.49 -10.27 12.22
C LEU A 149 8.14 -10.79 10.94
N VAL A 150 9.21 -11.61 11.04
CA VAL A 150 9.97 -12.03 9.85
C VAL A 150 10.22 -13.54 9.82
N GLY A 151 10.31 -14.09 8.61
CA GLY A 151 10.75 -15.48 8.33
C GLY A 151 10.01 -16.54 9.14
N ALA A 152 10.75 -17.47 9.71
CA ALA A 152 10.18 -18.58 10.50
C ALA A 152 9.36 -18.12 11.70
N GLY A 153 9.69 -16.95 12.29
CA GLY A 153 8.89 -16.34 13.37
C GLY A 153 7.53 -15.90 12.88
N ALA A 154 7.47 -15.23 11.73
CA ALA A 154 6.21 -14.84 11.10
C ALA A 154 5.35 -16.05 10.70
N GLN A 155 5.97 -17.11 10.17
CA GLN A 155 5.27 -18.35 9.83
C GLN A 155 4.70 -19.06 11.08
N SER A 156 5.48 -19.11 12.17
CA SER A 156 5.02 -19.67 13.44
C SER A 156 3.84 -18.89 14.02
N PHE A 157 3.92 -17.57 13.98
CA PHE A 157 2.79 -16.70 14.37
C PHE A 157 1.56 -16.96 13.49
N ALA A 158 1.71 -17.02 12.17
CA ALA A 158 0.61 -17.28 11.25
C ALA A 158 -0.06 -18.63 11.56
N ARG A 159 0.73 -19.70 11.79
CA ARG A 159 0.20 -21.02 12.20
C ARG A 159 -0.61 -20.93 13.48
N ASN A 160 -0.11 -20.21 14.49
CA ASN A 160 -0.80 -20.03 15.78
C ASN A 160 -2.10 -19.20 15.63
N MET A 161 -2.17 -18.36 14.61
CA MET A 161 -3.39 -17.58 14.27
C MET A 161 -4.37 -18.35 13.37
N GLY A 162 -4.11 -19.62 13.07
CA GLY A 162 -5.01 -20.49 12.33
C GLY A 162 -4.83 -20.44 10.81
N PHE A 163 -3.76 -19.82 10.30
CA PHE A 163 -3.45 -19.87 8.86
C PHE A 163 -2.90 -21.25 8.47
N THR A 164 -3.33 -21.73 7.31
CA THR A 164 -2.74 -22.91 6.69
C THR A 164 -1.31 -22.59 6.25
N ILE A 165 -0.38 -23.47 6.58
CA ILE A 165 1.01 -23.40 6.11
C ILE A 165 1.19 -24.45 5.03
N GLU A 166 1.49 -24.03 3.83
CA GLU A 166 1.76 -24.86 2.67
C GLU A 166 3.27 -25.02 2.46
N ASP A 167 3.66 -26.21 2.02
CA ASP A 167 5.10 -26.49 1.78
C ASP A 167 5.65 -25.73 0.57
N ASN A 168 4.78 -25.35 -0.38
CA ASN A 168 5.18 -24.69 -1.61
C ASN A 168 4.06 -23.80 -2.15
N LEU A 169 4.34 -22.53 -2.37
CA LEU A 169 3.43 -21.57 -2.97
C LEU A 169 3.68 -21.33 -4.47
N ASN A 170 4.64 -22.06 -5.09
CA ASN A 170 4.82 -21.96 -6.53
C ASN A 170 3.62 -22.55 -7.28
N THR A 171 3.24 -21.88 -8.35
CA THR A 171 2.44 -22.47 -9.43
C THR A 171 3.39 -23.09 -10.47
N ASP A 172 2.85 -23.87 -11.40
CA ASP A 172 3.63 -24.42 -12.52
C ASP A 172 4.31 -23.29 -13.32
N ARG A 173 3.61 -22.15 -13.50
CA ARG A 173 4.14 -20.96 -14.18
C ARG A 173 5.32 -20.34 -13.44
N SER A 174 5.18 -20.04 -12.15
CA SER A 174 6.26 -19.41 -11.39
C SER A 174 7.48 -20.33 -11.29
N ARG A 175 7.26 -21.64 -11.16
CA ARG A 175 8.33 -22.66 -11.18
C ARG A 175 9.03 -22.72 -12.54
N GLN A 176 8.31 -22.72 -13.66
CA GLN A 176 8.89 -22.72 -15.00
C GLN A 176 9.75 -21.48 -15.26
N MET A 177 9.28 -20.29 -14.85
CA MET A 177 10.04 -19.06 -14.98
C MET A 177 11.32 -19.10 -14.13
N TRP A 178 11.26 -19.64 -12.92
CA TRP A 178 12.44 -19.85 -12.07
C TRP A 178 13.46 -20.80 -12.72
N LEU A 179 13.01 -21.92 -13.29
CA LEU A 179 13.88 -22.86 -14.02
C LEU A 179 14.54 -22.21 -15.24
N GLU A 180 13.80 -21.37 -15.99
CA GLU A 180 14.35 -20.63 -17.12
C GLU A 180 15.41 -19.61 -16.69
N TRP A 181 15.13 -18.88 -15.58
CA TRP A 181 16.12 -17.99 -15.00
C TRP A 181 17.37 -18.73 -14.54
N LYS A 182 17.22 -19.88 -13.85
CA LYS A 182 18.34 -20.74 -13.46
C LYS A 182 19.16 -21.23 -14.66
N ARG A 183 18.51 -21.55 -15.76
CA ARG A 183 19.19 -21.97 -17.00
C ARG A 183 20.03 -20.85 -17.62
N ARG A 184 19.61 -19.58 -17.48
CA ARG A 184 20.33 -18.40 -17.97
C ARG A 184 21.45 -17.94 -17.06
N THR A 185 21.40 -18.30 -15.78
CA THR A 185 22.47 -18.00 -14.82
C THR A 185 23.55 -19.09 -14.86
N ASP A 186 24.83 -18.69 -14.74
CA ASP A 186 25.93 -19.63 -14.66
C ASP A 186 25.86 -20.41 -13.32
N PRO A 187 25.83 -21.76 -13.32
CA PRO A 187 25.84 -22.56 -12.10
C PRO A 187 27.02 -22.29 -11.16
N GLY A 188 28.14 -21.79 -11.68
CA GLY A 188 29.31 -21.38 -10.87
C GLY A 188 29.12 -20.10 -10.07
N HIS A 189 28.08 -19.41 -10.33
CA HIS A 189 27.70 -18.09 -9.80
C HIS A 189 27.52 -18.03 -8.30
N TYR A 190 26.98 -19.08 -7.69
CA TYR A 190 26.73 -19.18 -6.26
C TYR A 190 27.97 -19.03 -5.40
N LEU A 191 29.16 -19.11 -5.99
CA LEU A 191 30.45 -19.02 -5.29
C LEU A 191 31.08 -17.64 -5.37
N ASP A 192 30.53 -16.73 -6.18
CA ASP A 192 31.04 -15.37 -6.36
C ASP A 192 29.90 -14.33 -6.28
N PRO A 193 29.62 -13.78 -5.08
CA PRO A 193 28.52 -12.83 -4.87
C PRO A 193 28.56 -11.58 -5.76
N ALA A 194 29.74 -11.15 -6.16
CA ALA A 194 29.89 -9.95 -7.01
C ALA A 194 29.49 -10.20 -8.47
N ARG A 195 29.69 -11.44 -8.96
CA ARG A 195 29.22 -11.87 -10.28
C ARG A 195 27.74 -12.21 -10.28
N GLU A 196 27.28 -12.84 -9.20
CA GLU A 196 25.91 -13.30 -9.05
C GLU A 196 24.89 -12.15 -9.21
N ILE A 197 25.12 -11.01 -8.55
CA ILE A 197 24.21 -9.86 -8.61
C ILE A 197 24.09 -9.33 -10.05
N ALA A 198 25.22 -9.15 -10.74
CA ALA A 198 25.21 -8.55 -12.09
C ALA A 198 24.57 -9.45 -13.14
N GLN A 199 24.70 -10.76 -13.03
CA GLN A 199 24.15 -11.72 -14.01
C GLN A 199 22.73 -12.15 -13.67
N ALA A 200 22.35 -12.19 -12.39
CA ALA A 200 20.98 -12.43 -11.99
C ALA A 200 20.05 -11.29 -12.44
N ASP A 201 20.45 -10.04 -12.23
CA ASP A 201 19.73 -8.87 -12.72
C ASP A 201 19.65 -8.88 -14.25
N ARG A 202 20.75 -9.21 -14.94
CA ARG A 202 20.80 -9.29 -16.41
C ARG A 202 19.90 -10.39 -16.95
N ALA A 203 19.93 -11.58 -16.38
CA ALA A 203 19.08 -12.69 -16.80
C ALA A 203 17.58 -12.33 -16.65
N GLY A 204 17.20 -11.62 -15.60
CA GLY A 204 15.84 -11.10 -15.41
C GLY A 204 15.44 -10.09 -16.48
N LEU A 205 16.31 -9.11 -16.76
CA LEU A 205 16.08 -8.10 -17.81
C LEU A 205 16.05 -8.72 -19.21
N ASP A 206 16.89 -9.73 -19.49
CA ASP A 206 16.87 -10.48 -20.74
C ASP A 206 15.54 -11.25 -20.89
N MET A 207 14.97 -11.77 -19.82
CA MET A 207 13.64 -12.41 -19.85
C MET A 207 12.51 -11.41 -20.10
N VAL A 208 12.62 -10.17 -19.62
CA VAL A 208 11.69 -9.08 -19.97
C VAL A 208 11.85 -8.73 -21.45
N ALA A 209 13.08 -8.56 -21.94
CA ALA A 209 13.35 -8.25 -23.35
C ALA A 209 12.84 -9.34 -24.31
N ASP A 210 12.92 -10.61 -23.90
CA ASP A 210 12.39 -11.76 -24.66
C ASP A 210 10.86 -11.91 -24.55
N GLY A 211 10.18 -11.07 -23.77
CA GLY A 211 8.73 -11.13 -23.56
C GLY A 211 8.24 -12.32 -22.73
N LEU A 212 9.14 -12.98 -21.99
CA LEU A 212 8.78 -14.11 -21.11
C LEU A 212 8.13 -13.66 -19.81
N ILE A 213 8.48 -12.46 -19.34
CA ILE A 213 7.88 -11.79 -18.20
C ILE A 213 7.72 -10.30 -18.51
N SER A 214 6.79 -9.62 -17.87
CA SER A 214 6.68 -8.17 -17.93
C SER A 214 7.62 -7.49 -16.93
N GLU A 215 7.86 -6.19 -17.10
CA GLU A 215 8.62 -5.39 -16.12
C GLU A 215 7.88 -5.35 -14.77
N ASP A 216 6.55 -5.23 -14.79
CA ASP A 216 5.72 -5.28 -13.59
C ASP A 216 5.84 -6.63 -12.86
N GLU A 217 6.00 -7.74 -13.57
CA GLU A 217 6.25 -9.05 -12.96
C GLU A 217 7.66 -9.18 -12.35
N LEU A 218 8.65 -8.43 -12.86
CA LEU A 218 10.00 -8.42 -12.28
C LEU A 218 10.04 -7.69 -10.93
N TYR A 219 9.23 -6.64 -10.75
CA TYR A 219 9.14 -5.77 -9.58
C TYR A 219 7.77 -5.80 -8.90
N GLY A 220 7.01 -6.86 -9.09
CA GLY A 220 5.60 -6.95 -8.74
C GLY A 220 5.27 -6.68 -7.28
N THR A 221 4.27 -5.84 -7.07
CA THR A 221 3.71 -5.45 -5.77
C THR A 221 2.29 -4.97 -6.00
N ILE A 222 1.39 -5.13 -5.04
CA ILE A 222 0.17 -4.35 -4.95
C ILE A 222 0.22 -3.42 -3.74
N ASN A 223 -0.08 -2.14 -3.97
CA ASN A 223 -0.47 -1.18 -2.94
C ASN A 223 -1.96 -0.87 -3.09
N CYS A 224 -2.67 -0.70 -1.99
CA CYS A 224 -4.06 -0.29 -1.98
C CYS A 224 -4.34 0.60 -0.76
N ASP A 225 -4.75 1.83 -0.99
CA ASP A 225 -5.08 2.83 0.00
C ASP A 225 -6.53 3.27 -0.16
N GLY A 226 -7.23 3.58 0.94
CA GLY A 226 -8.62 4.00 0.87
C GLY A 226 -9.00 5.00 1.94
N ILE A 227 -10.00 5.85 1.62
CA ILE A 227 -10.64 6.79 2.53
C ILE A 227 -12.16 6.62 2.43
N ASN A 228 -12.84 6.55 3.57
CA ASN A 228 -14.30 6.50 3.63
C ASN A 228 -14.93 7.88 3.80
N ALA A 229 -16.27 7.94 3.79
CA ALA A 229 -17.02 9.18 3.96
C ALA A 229 -16.84 9.85 5.35
N SER A 230 -16.34 9.10 6.34
CA SER A 230 -16.00 9.62 7.68
C SER A 230 -14.60 10.24 7.74
N GLY A 231 -13.79 10.07 6.67
CA GLY A 231 -12.41 10.53 6.64
C GLY A 231 -11.42 9.54 7.28
N ASP A 232 -11.81 8.28 7.46
CA ASP A 232 -10.91 7.22 7.93
C ASP A 232 -10.04 6.75 6.78
N ILE A 233 -8.73 6.78 6.97
CA ILE A 233 -7.74 6.39 5.97
C ILE A 233 -6.99 5.16 6.45
N CYS A 234 -6.90 4.15 5.59
CA CYS A 234 -6.05 2.97 5.81
C CYS A 234 -5.29 2.64 4.54
N GLY A 235 -4.27 1.79 4.67
CA GLY A 235 -3.49 1.32 3.53
C GLY A 235 -2.92 -0.07 3.76
N VAL A 236 -2.62 -0.76 2.66
CA VAL A 236 -1.98 -2.07 2.63
C VAL A 236 -1.05 -2.17 1.42
N THR A 237 0.10 -2.80 1.63
CA THR A 237 1.04 -3.16 0.57
C THR A 237 1.45 -4.61 0.75
N THR A 238 1.47 -5.38 -0.34
CA THR A 238 1.85 -6.79 -0.34
C THR A 238 2.60 -7.17 -1.62
N THR A 239 3.55 -8.11 -1.51
CA THR A 239 4.48 -8.43 -2.59
C THR A 239 5.14 -9.80 -2.42
N SER A 240 5.57 -10.40 -3.53
CA SER A 240 6.58 -11.46 -3.51
C SER A 240 8.02 -10.91 -3.57
N GLY A 241 8.17 -9.58 -3.64
CA GLY A 241 9.47 -8.89 -3.73
C GLY A 241 10.07 -8.96 -5.15
N LEU A 242 11.37 -8.71 -5.23
CA LEU A 242 12.13 -8.90 -6.48
C LEU A 242 12.10 -10.37 -6.90
N ALA A 243 11.85 -10.61 -8.18
CA ALA A 243 11.99 -11.93 -8.76
C ALA A 243 13.42 -12.46 -8.52
N TRP A 244 13.53 -13.72 -8.07
CA TRP A 244 14.82 -14.42 -7.84
C TRP A 244 15.76 -13.71 -6.87
N LYS A 245 15.19 -12.95 -5.95
CA LYS A 245 15.92 -12.28 -4.86
C LYS A 245 16.78 -13.26 -4.07
N ILE A 246 17.82 -12.78 -3.43
CA ILE A 246 18.60 -13.56 -2.47
C ILE A 246 17.63 -14.00 -1.35
N PRO A 247 17.66 -15.28 -0.92
CA PRO A 247 16.84 -15.77 0.19
C PRO A 247 16.96 -14.89 1.42
N GLY A 248 15.80 -14.46 1.95
CA GLY A 248 15.75 -13.53 3.09
C GLY A 248 15.87 -12.05 2.74
N ARG A 249 16.04 -11.67 1.46
CA ARG A 249 15.97 -10.26 1.05
C ARG A 249 14.55 -9.74 1.30
N VAL A 250 14.46 -8.64 2.00
CA VAL A 250 13.24 -7.86 2.26
C VAL A 250 13.35 -6.52 1.55
N GLY A 251 12.32 -6.16 0.77
CA GLY A 251 12.21 -4.86 0.13
C GLY A 251 11.57 -3.80 1.03
N ASP A 252 11.03 -2.78 0.40
CA ASP A 252 10.35 -1.67 1.08
C ASP A 252 8.95 -2.02 1.59
N SER A 253 8.25 -2.94 0.90
CA SER A 253 6.82 -3.21 1.13
C SER A 253 6.42 -3.49 2.59
N PRO A 254 7.19 -4.24 3.42
CA PRO A 254 6.81 -4.49 4.80
C PRO A 254 7.29 -3.39 5.76
N ILE A 255 8.02 -2.38 5.27
CA ILE A 255 8.66 -1.36 6.10
C ILE A 255 7.82 -0.09 6.11
N LEU A 256 7.32 0.25 7.32
CA LEU A 256 6.55 1.47 7.56
C LEU A 256 7.37 2.73 7.23
N GLY A 257 6.79 3.60 6.43
CA GLY A 257 7.46 4.82 5.95
C GLY A 257 8.19 4.63 4.62
N ALA A 258 8.51 3.40 4.24
CA ALA A 258 9.09 3.08 2.94
C ALA A 258 8.02 2.61 1.95
N GLY A 259 7.58 1.35 2.02
CA GLY A 259 6.59 0.79 1.09
C GLY A 259 5.17 1.29 1.31
N LEU A 260 4.85 1.72 2.53
CA LEU A 260 3.56 2.29 2.91
C LEU A 260 3.71 3.25 4.08
N TYR A 261 3.00 4.37 4.04
CA TYR A 261 2.79 5.22 5.21
C TYR A 261 1.39 5.82 5.23
N VAL A 262 0.73 5.78 6.38
CA VAL A 262 -0.62 6.36 6.58
C VAL A 262 -0.64 7.26 7.81
N ASP A 263 -1.11 8.49 7.64
CA ASP A 263 -1.52 9.37 8.74
C ASP A 263 -2.95 9.85 8.49
N ASN A 264 -3.88 9.47 9.37
CA ASN A 264 -5.31 9.79 9.22
C ASN A 264 -5.61 11.30 9.08
N ASN A 265 -4.73 12.16 9.60
CA ASN A 265 -4.90 13.61 9.55
C ASN A 265 -4.32 14.24 8.28
N VAL A 266 -3.65 13.46 7.44
CA VAL A 266 -2.92 13.95 6.25
C VAL A 266 -3.24 13.16 5.00
N GLY A 267 -3.02 11.82 5.02
CA GLY A 267 -3.18 10.98 3.86
C GLY A 267 -2.42 9.67 3.94
N ALA A 268 -2.34 8.99 2.81
CA ALA A 268 -1.62 7.74 2.61
C ALA A 268 -0.71 7.83 1.37
N ALA A 269 0.38 7.09 1.39
CA ALA A 269 1.23 6.87 0.24
C ALA A 269 1.83 5.47 0.31
N GLY A 270 1.76 4.74 -0.81
CA GLY A 270 2.42 3.45 -0.96
C GLY A 270 3.14 3.35 -2.31
N SER A 271 3.97 2.34 -2.46
CA SER A 271 4.88 2.24 -3.61
C SER A 271 4.95 0.87 -4.23
N THR A 272 5.38 0.85 -5.49
CA THR A 272 5.84 -0.34 -6.21
C THR A 272 7.17 -0.04 -6.92
N GLY A 273 7.89 -1.08 -7.32
CA GLY A 273 9.15 -0.95 -8.07
C GLY A 273 10.39 -1.23 -7.22
N ARG A 274 11.50 -0.49 -7.45
CA ARG A 274 12.76 -0.78 -6.78
C ARG A 274 12.74 -0.40 -5.31
N GLY A 275 12.55 -1.41 -4.44
CA GLY A 275 12.39 -1.24 -3.00
C GLY A 275 13.59 -0.60 -2.31
N GLU A 276 14.84 -0.95 -2.68
CA GLU A 276 16.06 -0.41 -2.07
C GLU A 276 16.17 1.10 -2.22
N ALA A 277 15.74 1.65 -3.36
CA ALA A 277 15.76 3.10 -3.60
C ALA A 277 14.75 3.82 -2.70
N ASN A 278 13.58 3.21 -2.48
CA ASN A 278 12.57 3.72 -1.57
C ASN A 278 12.99 3.57 -0.10
N LEU A 279 13.53 2.40 0.30
CA LEU A 279 14.03 2.15 1.66
C LEU A 279 15.04 3.20 2.11
N TYR A 280 16.02 3.51 1.27
CA TYR A 280 17.06 4.48 1.62
C TYR A 280 16.50 5.88 1.94
N ASN A 281 15.38 6.24 1.31
CA ASN A 281 14.78 7.57 1.42
C ASN A 281 13.57 7.64 2.35
N LEU A 282 12.99 6.50 2.79
CA LEU A 282 11.70 6.42 3.50
C LEU A 282 10.62 7.25 2.78
N THR A 283 10.47 7.00 1.47
CA THR A 283 9.82 7.97 0.59
C THR A 283 8.31 8.06 0.81
N SER A 284 7.63 6.98 1.19
CA SER A 284 6.19 7.08 1.49
C SER A 284 5.93 8.00 2.69
N PHE A 285 6.79 7.96 3.72
CA PHE A 285 6.73 8.92 4.82
C PHE A 285 7.00 10.35 4.33
N LEU A 286 8.03 10.56 3.51
CA LEU A 286 8.34 11.87 2.94
C LEU A 286 7.17 12.44 2.14
N VAL A 287 6.51 11.63 1.30
CA VAL A 287 5.34 12.06 0.50
C VAL A 287 4.20 12.53 1.41
N VAL A 288 3.89 11.78 2.47
CA VAL A 288 2.87 12.19 3.45
C VAL A 288 3.29 13.48 4.18
N GLU A 289 4.57 13.66 4.52
CA GLU A 289 5.06 14.90 5.13
C GLU A 289 5.02 16.10 4.16
N GLU A 290 5.22 15.89 2.86
CA GLU A 290 5.01 16.94 1.85
C GLU A 290 3.53 17.33 1.73
N MET A 291 2.59 16.35 1.78
CA MET A 291 1.16 16.64 1.87
C MET A 291 0.80 17.37 3.18
N ARG A 292 1.45 17.05 4.31
CA ARG A 292 1.28 17.77 5.60
C ARG A 292 1.68 19.25 5.49
N ARG A 293 2.65 19.57 4.62
CA ARG A 293 3.07 20.95 4.29
C ARG A 293 2.14 21.64 3.30
N GLY A 294 1.04 20.99 2.88
CA GLY A 294 0.03 21.54 2.01
C GLY A 294 0.24 21.29 0.51
N ARG A 295 1.17 20.40 0.12
CA ARG A 295 1.31 20.00 -1.30
C ARG A 295 0.17 19.09 -1.73
N HIS A 296 -0.25 19.22 -2.98
CA HIS A 296 -1.15 18.28 -3.63
C HIS A 296 -0.49 16.89 -3.74
N PRO A 297 -1.22 15.75 -3.68
CA PRO A 297 -0.68 14.40 -3.81
C PRO A 297 0.32 14.22 -4.96
N LYS A 298 0.02 14.74 -6.14
CA LYS A 298 0.92 14.70 -7.31
C LYS A 298 2.27 15.37 -7.01
N ASP A 299 2.24 16.59 -6.50
CA ASP A 299 3.47 17.37 -6.27
C ASP A 299 4.31 16.76 -5.12
N ALA A 300 3.64 16.22 -4.11
CA ALA A 300 4.28 15.50 -3.01
C ALA A 300 4.99 14.23 -3.51
N GLY A 301 4.34 13.46 -4.37
CA GLY A 301 4.91 12.26 -4.97
C GLY A 301 6.09 12.55 -5.89
N LEU A 302 5.97 13.56 -6.75
CA LEU A 302 7.08 14.01 -7.62
C LEU A 302 8.28 14.49 -6.80
N GLU A 303 8.07 15.14 -5.65
CA GLU A 303 9.17 15.51 -4.74
C GLU A 303 9.87 14.28 -4.15
N GLY A 304 9.10 13.26 -3.76
CA GLY A 304 9.64 11.97 -3.33
C GLY A 304 10.51 11.32 -4.40
N LEU A 305 10.05 11.30 -5.65
CA LEU A 305 10.80 10.76 -6.79
C LEU A 305 12.07 11.58 -7.09
N ARG A 306 12.03 12.92 -6.99
CA ARG A 306 13.23 13.77 -7.12
C ARG A 306 14.27 13.45 -6.06
N ARG A 307 13.84 13.16 -4.83
CA ARG A 307 14.73 12.75 -3.75
C ARG A 307 15.41 11.42 -4.06
N ILE A 308 14.66 10.44 -4.57
CA ILE A 308 15.22 9.15 -5.02
C ILE A 308 16.21 9.39 -6.15
N GLN A 309 15.86 10.17 -7.17
CA GLN A 309 16.75 10.49 -8.29
C GLN A 309 18.06 11.13 -7.79
N ALA A 310 17.99 12.14 -6.94
CA ALA A 310 19.16 12.85 -6.43
C ALA A 310 20.09 11.96 -5.59
N ASN A 311 19.56 10.96 -4.88
CA ASN A 311 20.31 10.03 -4.05
C ASN A 311 20.78 8.77 -4.84
N THR A 312 20.39 8.61 -6.10
CA THR A 312 20.86 7.53 -6.97
C THR A 312 22.17 7.95 -7.65
N ILE A 313 23.29 7.64 -7.00
CA ILE A 313 24.64 8.06 -7.44
C ILE A 313 25.53 6.91 -7.89
N GLU A 314 25.17 5.68 -7.56
CA GLU A 314 25.94 4.50 -7.97
C GLU A 314 25.83 4.28 -9.48
N ARG A 315 26.98 4.18 -10.16
CA ARG A 315 27.03 4.03 -11.63
C ARG A 315 26.22 2.83 -12.15
N ARG A 316 26.20 1.72 -11.43
CA ARG A 316 25.44 0.51 -11.81
C ARG A 316 23.91 0.73 -11.77
N LEU A 317 23.44 1.79 -11.10
CA LEU A 317 22.03 2.17 -10.98
C LEU A 317 21.65 3.33 -11.90
N LEU A 318 22.56 3.71 -12.81
CA LEU A 318 22.35 4.78 -13.78
C LEU A 318 22.36 4.22 -15.20
N ASN A 319 21.46 4.74 -16.03
CA ASN A 319 21.43 4.47 -17.47
C ASN A 319 22.45 5.33 -18.24
N SER A 320 22.43 5.26 -19.58
CA SER A 320 23.35 6.02 -20.44
C SER A 320 23.23 7.54 -20.30
N ARG A 321 22.07 8.03 -19.83
CA ARG A 321 21.78 9.46 -19.60
C ARG A 321 22.16 9.94 -18.17
N ASN A 322 22.80 9.07 -17.36
CA ASN A 322 23.06 9.29 -15.94
C ASN A 322 21.79 9.52 -15.10
N LEU A 323 20.70 8.88 -15.47
CA LEU A 323 19.43 8.86 -14.75
C LEU A 323 19.21 7.46 -14.16
N PRO A 324 18.32 7.29 -13.13
CA PRO A 324 18.03 5.98 -12.57
C PRO A 324 17.66 4.95 -13.64
N ASN A 325 18.27 3.77 -13.61
CA ASN A 325 17.98 2.68 -14.55
C ASN A 325 16.89 1.73 -14.02
N PHE A 326 15.97 2.24 -13.20
CA PHE A 326 14.89 1.48 -12.57
C PHE A 326 13.63 2.33 -12.42
N GLY A 327 12.49 1.63 -12.27
CA GLY A 327 11.19 2.23 -11.97
C GLY A 327 10.89 2.25 -10.46
N VAL A 328 10.22 3.30 -10.02
CA VAL A 328 9.53 3.41 -8.72
C VAL A 328 8.27 4.21 -8.96
N THR A 329 7.14 3.72 -8.45
CA THR A 329 5.84 4.35 -8.60
C THR A 329 5.23 4.55 -7.21
N PHE A 330 4.57 5.69 -7.00
CA PHE A 330 3.81 5.99 -5.78
C PHE A 330 2.34 6.16 -6.10
N TYR A 331 1.50 5.62 -5.22
CA TYR A 331 0.05 5.77 -5.19
C TYR A 331 -0.29 6.56 -3.94
N ILE A 332 -1.02 7.66 -4.08
CA ILE A 332 -1.09 8.70 -3.06
C ILE A 332 -2.53 9.16 -2.91
N LEU A 333 -2.98 9.31 -1.68
CA LEU A 333 -4.31 9.72 -1.31
C LEU A 333 -4.24 10.71 -0.15
N ASP A 334 -4.87 11.89 -0.25
CA ASP A 334 -4.96 12.83 0.87
C ASP A 334 -6.26 12.68 1.68
N LYS A 335 -6.33 13.36 2.80
CA LYS A 335 -7.50 13.38 3.70
C LYS A 335 -8.75 14.04 3.12
N HIS A 336 -8.66 14.67 1.96
CA HIS A 336 -9.77 15.30 1.26
C HIS A 336 -10.30 14.44 0.11
N GLY A 337 -9.71 13.24 -0.10
CA GLY A 337 -10.04 12.35 -1.20
C GLY A 337 -9.38 12.73 -2.52
N GLN A 338 -8.41 13.67 -2.51
CA GLN A 338 -7.58 13.94 -3.67
C GLN A 338 -6.53 12.83 -3.81
N TYR A 339 -6.22 12.43 -5.03
CA TYR A 339 -5.30 11.33 -5.28
C TYR A 339 -4.39 11.58 -6.47
N ALA A 340 -3.30 10.83 -6.55
CA ALA A 340 -2.39 10.81 -7.69
C ALA A 340 -1.61 9.50 -7.75
N GLY A 341 -1.25 9.10 -8.97
CA GLY A 341 -0.23 8.11 -9.23
C GLY A 341 0.94 8.78 -9.95
N VAL A 342 2.15 8.66 -9.41
CA VAL A 342 3.37 9.22 -10.01
C VAL A 342 4.43 8.15 -10.15
N SER A 343 5.24 8.22 -11.21
CA SER A 343 6.29 7.23 -11.47
C SER A 343 7.60 7.88 -11.88
N MET A 344 8.72 7.20 -11.64
CA MET A 344 10.02 7.65 -12.11
C MET A 344 10.00 7.80 -13.64
N TYR A 345 9.46 6.80 -14.33
CA TYR A 345 9.17 6.79 -15.75
C TYR A 345 7.74 6.29 -15.98
N ALA A 346 7.06 6.78 -17.00
CA ALA A 346 5.75 6.27 -17.37
C ALA A 346 5.63 6.24 -18.92
N GLY A 347 5.40 5.05 -19.45
CA GLY A 347 5.01 4.87 -20.84
C GLY A 347 3.54 5.20 -21.09
N MET A 348 3.10 5.18 -22.34
CA MET A 348 1.72 5.46 -22.73
C MET A 348 0.67 4.56 -22.07
N ASN A 349 1.05 3.36 -21.65
CA ASN A 349 0.17 2.37 -21.02
C ASN A 349 0.34 2.28 -19.50
N SER A 350 1.24 3.06 -18.92
CA SER A 350 1.43 3.07 -17.47
C SER A 350 0.24 3.70 -16.75
N ARG A 351 -0.43 2.91 -15.92
CA ARG A 351 -1.69 3.27 -15.25
C ARG A 351 -1.65 2.88 -13.77
N TYR A 352 -2.51 3.48 -12.99
CA TYR A 352 -2.87 3.05 -11.64
C TYR A 352 -4.39 2.93 -11.53
N ALA A 353 -4.87 2.19 -10.54
CA ALA A 353 -6.28 1.92 -10.36
C ALA A 353 -6.91 2.89 -9.36
N VAL A 354 -8.11 3.35 -9.66
CA VAL A 354 -8.94 4.17 -8.78
C VAL A 354 -10.36 3.62 -8.81
N CYS A 355 -11.03 3.58 -7.65
CA CYS A 355 -12.47 3.31 -7.58
C CYS A 355 -13.15 4.42 -6.77
N THR A 356 -14.19 5.02 -7.36
CA THR A 356 -15.04 6.06 -6.79
C THR A 356 -16.50 5.67 -6.93
N GLU A 357 -17.42 6.55 -6.54
CA GLU A 357 -18.86 6.35 -6.81
C GLU A 357 -19.21 6.17 -8.31
N ASN A 358 -18.31 6.58 -9.20
CA ASN A 358 -18.46 6.43 -10.65
C ASN A 358 -17.96 5.08 -11.18
N GLY A 359 -17.45 4.22 -10.30
CA GLY A 359 -16.89 2.91 -10.62
C GLY A 359 -15.35 2.90 -10.62
N ALA A 360 -14.79 1.76 -11.06
CA ALA A 360 -13.35 1.54 -11.13
C ALA A 360 -12.79 1.94 -12.50
N GLU A 361 -11.65 2.61 -12.50
CA GLU A 361 -10.96 3.03 -13.72
C GLU A 361 -9.43 2.90 -13.59
N LEU A 362 -8.75 2.86 -14.73
CA LEU A 362 -7.29 2.93 -14.84
C LEU A 362 -6.88 4.33 -15.30
N VAL A 363 -6.23 5.08 -14.41
CA VAL A 363 -5.80 6.47 -14.61
C VAL A 363 -4.32 6.51 -15.04
N PRO A 364 -3.91 7.38 -15.98
CA PRO A 364 -2.51 7.51 -16.37
C PRO A 364 -1.61 7.92 -15.20
N LEU A 365 -0.41 7.31 -15.12
CA LEU A 365 0.64 7.75 -14.20
C LEU A 365 1.31 9.04 -14.71
N GLU A 366 1.66 9.92 -13.78
CA GLU A 366 2.45 11.12 -14.07
C GLU A 366 3.95 10.80 -13.97
N PRO A 367 4.75 10.93 -15.04
CA PRO A 367 6.18 10.65 -14.98
C PRO A 367 6.97 11.82 -14.37
N LEU A 368 8.06 11.49 -13.66
CA LEU A 368 9.09 12.48 -13.30
C LEU A 368 10.07 12.69 -14.47
N LEU A 369 10.43 11.61 -15.16
CA LEU A 369 11.44 11.59 -16.22
C LEU A 369 10.82 11.11 -17.54
N GLU A 370 11.28 11.69 -18.63
CA GLU A 370 10.97 11.23 -19.98
C GLU A 370 11.81 10.02 -20.35
N GLY A 371 11.29 9.16 -21.24
CA GLY A 371 11.95 7.98 -21.76
C GLY A 371 11.74 6.75 -20.89
N SER A 372 12.76 5.91 -20.77
CA SER A 372 12.70 4.63 -20.05
C SER A 372 13.92 4.39 -19.16
N PRO A 373 13.85 3.45 -18.22
CA PRO A 373 15.02 3.04 -17.42
C PRO A 373 16.18 2.53 -18.25
N SER A 374 15.91 1.98 -19.43
CA SER A 374 16.92 1.34 -20.33
C SER A 374 17.53 2.27 -21.37
N ASP A 375 17.22 3.55 -21.38
CA ASP A 375 17.77 4.54 -22.33
C ASP A 375 19.29 4.73 -22.23
#